data_2296cb5ac3c19ef2c49710da161e2614
#
_entry.id   2296cb5ac3c19ef2c49710da161e2614
#
_cell.length_a   1.000
_cell.length_b   1.000
_cell.length_c   1.000
_cell.angle_alpha   90.00
_cell.angle_beta   90.00
_cell.angle_gamma   90.00
#
_symmetry.space_group_name_H-M   'P 1'
#
loop_
_entity.id
_entity.type
_entity.pdbx_description
1 polymer ?
#
loop_
_entity_poly.entity_id
_entity_poly.type
_entity_poly.pdbx_seq_one_letter_code
_entity_poly.pdbx_strand_id
1 'polypeptide(L)'
;TGGDDFVYKDNYQESSWLSCLYDRLLLTKPFFKEGGSIAVSIDIKELDKLIALMDMTIGSENRKANITVRRASLTGAKVINPGLVNISENVVMYANGNGKWNPQDAFRPKGYDNRYTMMITNIDAPMDKWNFSTVLEEFAKNKGVQKSKLKSTLGETYEDELLEFAVSNAASIVQLASLDLDSVGNDVADLQKESLAHPKTIYHLPREGYNDYYLIRGKVILFYKDRLKRIGGKMVPVEKVSDIWDDVLPNDIHNEGGVVLKKGKKPEKLVDRIFEAT
;
A
#
# COMPACT_ATOMS: atom_id res chain seq x y z
N THR A 1 17.72 -13.58 -20.49
CA THR A 1 17.85 -14.59 -19.44
C THR A 1 17.84 -16.04 -19.96
N GLY A 2 17.73 -16.24 -21.26
CA GLY A 2 18.11 -17.47 -21.95
C GLY A 2 17.24 -18.70 -21.78
N GLY A 3 15.94 -18.55 -21.63
CA GLY A 3 15.09 -19.73 -21.43
C GLY A 3 13.66 -19.64 -21.93
N ASP A 4 13.24 -18.49 -22.45
CA ASP A 4 11.86 -18.27 -22.87
C ASP A 4 11.79 -17.99 -24.38
N ASP A 5 10.74 -18.46 -25.05
CA ASP A 5 10.46 -18.19 -26.46
C ASP A 5 9.99 -16.75 -26.68
N PHE A 6 10.86 -15.77 -26.43
CA PHE A 6 10.58 -14.39 -26.79
C PHE A 6 10.75 -14.12 -28.28
N VAL A 7 10.00 -13.16 -28.80
CA VAL A 7 10.11 -12.71 -30.19
C VAL A 7 11.38 -11.91 -30.47
N TYR A 8 12.16 -11.58 -29.44
CA TYR A 8 13.45 -10.89 -29.50
C TYR A 8 14.56 -11.82 -28.98
N LYS A 9 15.80 -11.48 -29.35
CA LYS A 9 16.98 -12.26 -28.95
C LYS A 9 17.19 -12.19 -27.43
N ASP A 10 17.01 -13.31 -26.75
CA ASP A 10 17.19 -13.46 -25.28
C ASP A 10 18.18 -14.60 -24.94
N ASN A 11 19.15 -14.85 -25.81
CA ASN A 11 20.12 -15.94 -25.67
C ASN A 11 21.41 -15.51 -24.96
N TYR A 12 21.39 -14.39 -24.24
CA TYR A 12 22.52 -13.96 -23.46
C TYR A 12 22.59 -14.79 -22.19
N GLN A 13 23.75 -15.39 -21.92
CA GLN A 13 23.99 -16.17 -20.70
C GLN A 13 25.06 -15.50 -19.87
N GLU A 14 24.83 -15.46 -18.56
CA GLU A 14 25.78 -15.04 -17.53
C GLU A 14 26.60 -13.79 -17.89
N SER A 15 27.91 -13.94 -18.14
CA SER A 15 28.84 -12.83 -18.39
C SER A 15 28.44 -11.96 -19.58
N SER A 16 27.92 -12.55 -20.65
CA SER A 16 27.48 -11.78 -21.84
C SER A 16 26.24 -10.95 -21.55
N TRP A 17 25.30 -11.47 -20.73
CA TRP A 17 24.14 -10.72 -20.27
C TRP A 17 24.56 -9.56 -19.35
N LEU A 18 25.43 -9.83 -18.37
CA LEU A 18 25.97 -8.82 -17.46
C LEU A 18 26.72 -7.71 -18.22
N SER A 19 27.59 -8.07 -19.18
CA SER A 19 28.31 -7.10 -19.97
C SER A 19 27.39 -6.22 -20.82
N CYS A 20 26.37 -6.83 -21.45
CA CYS A 20 25.38 -6.09 -22.23
C CYS A 20 24.59 -5.10 -21.34
N LEU A 21 24.19 -5.55 -20.15
CA LEU A 21 23.43 -4.71 -19.23
C LEU A 21 24.30 -3.61 -18.61
N TYR A 22 25.56 -3.93 -18.29
CA TYR A 22 26.54 -2.94 -17.82
C TYR A 22 26.73 -1.80 -18.80
N ASP A 23 26.95 -2.11 -20.09
CA ASP A 23 27.07 -1.08 -21.13
C ASP A 23 25.81 -0.20 -21.21
N ARG A 24 24.61 -0.80 -21.12
CA ARG A 24 23.36 -0.06 -21.14
C ARG A 24 23.21 0.85 -19.94
N LEU A 25 23.57 0.39 -18.75
CA LEU A 25 23.55 1.19 -17.54
C LEU A 25 24.53 2.36 -17.61
N LEU A 26 25.76 2.14 -18.15
CA LEU A 26 26.73 3.21 -18.38
C LEU A 26 26.20 4.27 -19.36
N LEU A 27 25.57 3.84 -20.45
CA LEU A 27 24.97 4.75 -21.45
C LEU A 27 23.77 5.52 -20.85
N THR A 28 23.07 4.96 -19.88
CA THR A 28 21.94 5.62 -19.22
C THR A 28 22.39 6.65 -18.18
N LYS A 29 23.57 6.47 -17.60
CA LYS A 29 24.07 7.31 -16.50
C LYS A 29 24.05 8.82 -16.78
N PRO A 30 24.45 9.33 -17.97
CA PRO A 30 24.38 10.77 -18.28
C PRO A 30 22.94 11.33 -18.31
N PHE A 31 21.95 10.47 -18.55
CA PHE A 31 20.53 10.84 -18.58
C PHE A 31 19.85 10.70 -17.22
N PHE A 32 20.52 10.10 -16.24
CA PHE A 32 20.02 9.86 -14.91
C PHE A 32 20.15 11.13 -14.07
N LYS A 33 19.14 12.00 -14.20
CA LYS A 33 19.09 13.30 -13.50
C LYS A 33 19.11 13.11 -11.99
N GLU A 34 19.57 14.14 -11.29
CA GLU A 34 19.44 14.24 -9.83
C GLU A 34 17.96 14.16 -9.43
N GLY A 35 17.65 13.30 -8.47
CA GLY A 35 16.27 12.99 -8.08
C GLY A 35 15.52 12.04 -9.02
N GLY A 36 16.08 11.71 -10.17
CA GLY A 36 15.49 10.73 -11.08
C GLY A 36 15.61 9.30 -10.57
N SER A 37 14.76 8.41 -11.08
CA SER A 37 14.74 7.00 -10.71
C SER A 37 14.89 6.09 -11.92
N ILE A 38 15.38 4.87 -11.68
CA ILE A 38 15.41 3.77 -12.62
C ILE A 38 14.80 2.55 -11.98
N ALA A 39 13.85 1.92 -12.67
CA ALA A 39 13.20 0.68 -12.24
C ALA A 39 13.46 -0.42 -13.27
N VAL A 40 13.91 -1.58 -12.81
CA VAL A 40 14.24 -2.71 -13.67
C VAL A 40 13.45 -3.94 -13.21
N SER A 41 12.60 -4.46 -14.10
CA SER A 41 11.90 -5.73 -13.89
C SER A 41 12.82 -6.89 -14.19
N ILE A 42 12.86 -7.88 -13.30
CA ILE A 42 13.74 -9.04 -13.40
C ILE A 42 13.11 -10.30 -12.82
N ASP A 43 13.43 -11.45 -13.39
CA ASP A 43 13.10 -12.75 -12.80
C ASP A 43 14.04 -13.05 -11.62
N ILE A 44 13.57 -13.82 -10.65
CA ILE A 44 14.33 -14.19 -9.44
C ILE A 44 15.68 -14.84 -9.75
N LYS A 45 15.80 -15.52 -10.89
CA LYS A 45 17.02 -16.22 -11.28
C LYS A 45 18.23 -15.30 -11.51
N GLU A 46 17.97 -14.05 -11.90
CA GLU A 46 19.02 -13.08 -12.23
C GLU A 46 18.99 -11.86 -11.27
N LEU A 47 18.14 -11.90 -10.24
CA LEU A 47 17.93 -10.78 -9.32
C LEU A 47 19.19 -10.36 -8.58
N ASP A 48 19.92 -11.31 -8.03
CA ASP A 48 21.15 -11.11 -7.27
C ASP A 48 22.26 -10.50 -8.15
N LYS A 49 22.39 -10.99 -9.37
CA LYS A 49 23.35 -10.47 -10.35
C LYS A 49 23.00 -9.05 -10.79
N LEU A 50 21.71 -8.78 -11.03
CA LEU A 50 21.25 -7.43 -11.36
C LEU A 50 21.54 -6.45 -10.23
N ILE A 51 21.21 -6.82 -8.99
CA ILE A 51 21.47 -5.98 -7.82
C ILE A 51 22.94 -5.68 -7.68
N ALA A 52 23.82 -6.71 -7.76
CA ALA A 52 25.26 -6.52 -7.68
C ALA A 52 25.80 -5.58 -8.79
N LEU A 53 25.28 -5.73 -10.00
CA LEU A 53 25.66 -4.88 -11.13
C LEU A 53 25.20 -3.43 -10.94
N MET A 54 23.98 -3.22 -10.49
CA MET A 54 23.44 -1.87 -10.26
C MET A 54 24.09 -1.20 -9.05
N ASP A 55 24.37 -1.93 -7.98
CA ASP A 55 25.13 -1.45 -6.83
C ASP A 55 26.54 -0.98 -7.25
N MET A 56 27.20 -1.72 -8.13
CA MET A 56 28.54 -1.35 -8.66
C MET A 56 28.47 -0.13 -9.59
N THR A 57 27.42 0.02 -10.40
CA THR A 57 27.32 1.09 -11.40
C THR A 57 26.69 2.37 -10.89
N ILE A 58 25.68 2.27 -10.04
CA ILE A 58 24.86 3.40 -9.56
C ILE A 58 25.19 3.73 -8.10
N GLY A 59 25.62 2.74 -7.32
CA GLY A 59 25.87 2.82 -5.90
C GLY A 59 24.77 2.14 -5.06
N SER A 60 25.16 1.33 -4.09
CA SER A 60 24.23 0.59 -3.22
C SER A 60 23.37 1.52 -2.35
N GLU A 61 23.90 2.70 -2.01
CA GLU A 61 23.19 3.75 -1.26
C GLU A 61 22.03 4.37 -2.04
N ASN A 62 22.06 4.22 -3.37
CA ASN A 62 21.03 4.69 -4.28
C ASN A 62 19.92 3.68 -4.51
N ARG A 63 20.05 2.45 -4.01
CA ARG A 63 18.99 1.45 -4.06
C ARG A 63 17.86 1.83 -3.09
N LYS A 64 16.64 1.94 -3.63
CA LYS A 64 15.46 2.43 -2.88
C LYS A 64 14.49 1.30 -2.52
N ALA A 65 14.29 0.34 -3.44
CA ALA A 65 13.39 -0.78 -3.18
C ALA A 65 13.77 -2.02 -4.01
N ASN A 66 13.42 -3.18 -3.47
CA ASN A 66 13.29 -4.44 -4.21
C ASN A 66 11.84 -4.90 -4.02
N ILE A 67 11.03 -4.73 -5.05
CA ILE A 67 9.60 -4.98 -5.02
C ILE A 67 9.32 -6.37 -5.56
N THR A 68 8.58 -7.17 -4.81
CA THR A 68 8.07 -8.47 -5.25
C THR A 68 6.71 -8.30 -5.90
N VAL A 69 6.60 -8.69 -7.17
CA VAL A 69 5.39 -8.53 -7.98
C VAL A 69 4.79 -9.90 -8.28
N ARG A 70 3.50 -10.07 -8.02
CA ARG A 70 2.77 -11.26 -8.44
C ARG A 70 2.51 -11.21 -9.95
N ARG A 71 3.08 -12.19 -10.70
CA ARG A 71 2.99 -12.29 -12.16
C ARG A 71 2.06 -13.38 -12.68
N ALA A 72 1.58 -14.25 -11.80
CA ALA A 72 0.73 -15.39 -12.19
C ALA A 72 -0.23 -15.80 -11.07
N SER A 73 -1.29 -16.51 -11.44
CA SER A 73 -2.18 -17.17 -10.48
C SER A 73 -1.65 -18.56 -10.09
N LEU A 74 -2.12 -19.06 -8.94
CA LEU A 74 -1.85 -20.43 -8.46
C LEU A 74 -2.86 -21.41 -9.12
N THR A 75 -2.92 -21.43 -10.47
CA THR A 75 -3.84 -22.28 -11.23
C THR A 75 -3.12 -22.94 -12.40
N GLY A 76 -3.72 -24.01 -12.94
CA GLY A 76 -3.21 -24.72 -14.12
C GLY A 76 -2.09 -25.71 -13.83
N ALA A 77 -1.39 -26.15 -14.87
CA ALA A 77 -0.40 -27.24 -14.83
C ALA A 77 0.78 -27.00 -13.87
N LYS A 78 1.11 -25.75 -13.56
CA LYS A 78 2.20 -25.40 -12.64
C LYS A 78 1.98 -25.89 -11.20
N VAL A 79 0.70 -26.05 -10.80
CA VAL A 79 0.35 -26.46 -9.42
C VAL A 79 0.46 -27.96 -9.22
N ILE A 80 0.57 -28.73 -10.31
CA ILE A 80 0.63 -30.21 -10.28
C ILE A 80 2.03 -30.69 -9.84
N ASN A 81 3.06 -29.90 -10.06
CA ASN A 81 4.41 -30.26 -9.68
C ASN A 81 4.64 -30.09 -8.19
N PRO A 82 5.36 -31.00 -7.52
CA PRO A 82 5.70 -30.86 -6.11
C PRO A 82 6.65 -29.68 -5.88
N GLY A 83 6.51 -29.02 -4.72
CA GLY A 83 7.35 -27.90 -4.30
C GLY A 83 6.66 -26.53 -4.38
N LEU A 84 7.45 -25.47 -4.23
CA LEU A 84 6.95 -24.09 -4.28
C LEU A 84 6.76 -23.64 -5.72
N VAL A 85 5.56 -23.14 -6.02
CA VAL A 85 5.24 -22.59 -7.35
C VAL A 85 5.73 -21.16 -7.43
N ASN A 86 6.65 -20.88 -8.36
CA ASN A 86 7.11 -19.50 -8.62
C ASN A 86 6.05 -18.73 -9.40
N ILE A 87 5.42 -17.76 -8.73
CA ILE A 87 4.41 -16.86 -9.30
C ILE A 87 4.83 -15.39 -9.19
N SER A 88 6.06 -15.11 -8.85
CA SER A 88 6.57 -13.75 -8.66
C SER A 88 7.66 -13.37 -9.65
N GLU A 89 7.84 -12.09 -9.83
CA GLU A 89 9.01 -11.44 -10.40
C GLU A 89 9.37 -10.24 -9.52
N ASN A 90 10.51 -9.61 -9.79
CA ASN A 90 10.97 -8.47 -9.00
C ASN A 90 11.07 -7.20 -9.83
N VAL A 91 10.90 -6.05 -9.18
CA VAL A 91 11.28 -4.74 -9.70
C VAL A 91 12.29 -4.13 -8.74
N VAL A 92 13.48 -3.89 -9.21
CA VAL A 92 14.53 -3.24 -8.42
C VAL A 92 14.57 -1.76 -8.78
N MET A 93 14.51 -0.89 -7.77
CA MET A 93 14.49 0.56 -7.96
C MET A 93 15.73 1.22 -7.37
N TYR A 94 16.34 2.09 -8.18
CA TYR A 94 17.42 2.97 -7.77
C TYR A 94 17.03 4.42 -8.07
N ALA A 95 17.50 5.34 -7.24
CA ALA A 95 17.32 6.77 -7.47
C ALA A 95 18.66 7.50 -7.39
N ASN A 96 18.93 8.39 -8.34
CA ASN A 96 20.09 9.26 -8.28
C ASN A 96 19.79 10.41 -7.33
N GLY A 97 20.26 10.29 -6.06
CA GLY A 97 19.61 11.15 -5.15
C GLY A 97 20.40 12.02 -4.24
N ASN A 98 21.51 11.62 -3.77
CA ASN A 98 22.19 12.42 -2.73
C ASN A 98 21.22 13.26 -1.86
N GLY A 99 20.08 12.67 -1.45
CA GLY A 99 19.02 13.32 -0.70
C GLY A 99 17.96 14.09 -1.51
N LYS A 100 17.99 14.10 -2.84
CA LYS A 100 17.01 14.82 -3.68
C LYS A 100 15.90 13.94 -4.26
N TRP A 101 15.98 12.62 -4.09
CA TRP A 101 14.87 11.75 -4.43
C TRP A 101 13.72 11.97 -3.43
N ASN A 102 12.58 12.37 -3.94
CA ASN A 102 11.38 12.64 -3.15
C ASN A 102 10.28 11.64 -3.55
N PRO A 103 10.24 10.44 -2.91
CA PRO A 103 9.24 9.43 -3.22
C PRO A 103 7.84 9.95 -2.89
N GLN A 104 6.91 9.68 -3.78
CA GLN A 104 5.51 9.96 -3.53
C GLN A 104 4.84 8.78 -2.83
N ASP A 105 3.89 9.06 -1.96
CA ASP A 105 3.07 8.04 -1.33
C ASP A 105 2.12 7.43 -2.37
N ALA A 106 2.36 6.20 -2.77
CA ALA A 106 1.42 5.42 -3.58
C ALA A 106 0.39 4.74 -2.68
N PHE A 107 -0.87 4.74 -3.13
CA PHE A 107 -2.00 4.16 -2.39
C PHE A 107 -2.78 3.18 -3.26
N ARG A 108 -3.34 2.15 -2.63
CA ARG A 108 -4.30 1.26 -3.27
C ARG A 108 -5.64 1.26 -2.53
N PRO A 109 -6.77 1.13 -3.25
CA PRO A 109 -8.07 0.96 -2.61
C PRO A 109 -8.08 -0.27 -1.69
N LYS A 110 -8.79 -0.12 -0.58
CA LYS A 110 -9.01 -1.18 0.41
C LYS A 110 -10.49 -1.24 0.78
N GLY A 111 -10.97 -2.42 1.17
CA GLY A 111 -12.26 -2.58 1.80
C GLY A 111 -12.32 -1.90 3.17
N TYR A 112 -13.46 -2.03 3.86
CA TYR A 112 -13.61 -1.50 5.21
C TYR A 112 -12.54 -2.06 6.16
N ASP A 113 -11.87 -1.19 6.90
CA ASP A 113 -10.86 -1.59 7.88
C ASP A 113 -11.53 -1.93 9.22
N ASN A 114 -11.63 -3.22 9.51
CA ASN A 114 -12.28 -3.75 10.70
C ASN A 114 -11.65 -3.33 12.05
N ARG A 115 -10.52 -2.61 12.04
CA ARG A 115 -9.94 -2.00 13.25
C ARG A 115 -10.70 -0.76 13.70
N TYR A 116 -11.45 -0.11 12.83
CA TYR A 116 -12.27 1.05 13.09
C TYR A 116 -13.66 0.59 13.59
N THR A 117 -13.73 0.25 14.87
CA THR A 117 -14.91 -0.41 15.47
C THR A 117 -15.85 0.54 16.18
N MET A 118 -15.41 1.77 16.49
CA MET A 118 -16.17 2.72 17.30
C MET A 118 -16.67 3.87 16.45
N MET A 119 -17.78 4.46 16.86
CA MET A 119 -18.36 5.65 16.25
C MET A 119 -18.73 6.68 17.32
N ILE A 120 -18.38 7.94 17.08
CA ILE A 120 -18.80 9.07 17.91
C ILE A 120 -20.16 9.51 17.39
N THR A 121 -21.22 9.30 18.19
CA THR A 121 -22.61 9.51 17.72
C THR A 121 -23.03 10.98 17.70
N ASN A 122 -22.25 11.86 18.30
CA ASN A 122 -22.50 13.30 18.42
C ASN A 122 -21.21 14.11 18.17
N ILE A 123 -20.54 13.86 17.04
CA ILE A 123 -19.22 14.45 16.70
C ILE A 123 -19.21 15.99 16.72
N ASP A 124 -20.37 16.62 16.42
CA ASP A 124 -20.51 18.07 16.44
C ASP A 124 -20.63 18.69 17.83
N ALA A 125 -20.77 17.84 18.87
CA ALA A 125 -20.79 18.31 20.26
C ALA A 125 -19.34 18.62 20.74
N PRO A 126 -19.18 19.44 21.80
CA PRO A 126 -17.89 19.62 22.46
C PRO A 126 -17.27 18.26 22.82
N MET A 127 -15.95 18.13 22.67
CA MET A 127 -15.20 16.89 22.80
C MET A 127 -15.42 16.16 24.13
N ASP A 128 -15.54 16.91 25.24
CA ASP A 128 -15.83 16.41 26.58
C ASP A 128 -17.20 15.74 26.72
N LYS A 129 -18.07 15.93 25.70
CA LYS A 129 -19.44 15.37 25.64
C LYS A 129 -19.60 14.28 24.58
N TRP A 130 -18.51 13.85 23.94
CA TRP A 130 -18.62 12.81 22.93
C TRP A 130 -19.12 11.48 23.49
N ASN A 131 -20.10 10.91 22.80
CA ASN A 131 -20.69 9.61 23.09
C ASN A 131 -20.21 8.59 22.08
N PHE A 132 -19.83 7.42 22.57
CA PHE A 132 -19.31 6.35 21.73
C PHE A 132 -20.31 5.21 21.62
N SER A 133 -20.49 4.70 20.41
CA SER A 133 -21.22 3.47 20.09
C SER A 133 -20.32 2.59 19.21
N THR A 134 -20.74 1.37 18.92
CA THR A 134 -20.00 0.56 17.92
C THR A 134 -20.53 0.86 16.52
N VAL A 135 -19.62 0.79 15.50
CA VAL A 135 -20.00 0.99 14.11
C VAL A 135 -21.12 0.04 13.69
N LEU A 136 -21.05 -1.24 14.12
CA LEU A 136 -22.07 -2.23 13.79
C LEU A 136 -23.42 -1.98 14.45
N GLU A 137 -23.48 -1.34 15.61
CA GLU A 137 -24.75 -0.92 16.25
C GLU A 137 -25.39 0.21 15.47
N GLU A 138 -24.62 1.22 15.10
CA GLU A 138 -25.15 2.34 14.34
C GLU A 138 -25.52 1.92 12.90
N PHE A 139 -24.76 1.02 12.29
CA PHE A 139 -25.10 0.42 10.99
C PHE A 139 -26.40 -0.39 11.07
N ALA A 140 -26.58 -1.19 12.13
CA ALA A 140 -27.80 -1.94 12.34
C ALA A 140 -29.04 -1.03 12.52
N LYS A 141 -28.89 0.06 13.28
CA LYS A 141 -29.93 1.09 13.41
C LYS A 141 -30.25 1.74 12.06
N ASN A 142 -29.24 2.08 11.28
CA ASN A 142 -29.41 2.66 9.94
C ASN A 142 -30.19 1.73 9.00
N LYS A 143 -29.95 0.41 9.10
CA LYS A 143 -30.65 -0.61 8.29
C LYS A 143 -31.99 -1.05 8.90
N GLY A 144 -32.34 -0.63 10.09
CA GLY A 144 -33.58 -1.05 10.78
C GLY A 144 -33.59 -2.53 11.17
N VAL A 145 -32.41 -3.14 11.40
CA VAL A 145 -32.27 -4.56 11.73
C VAL A 145 -31.49 -4.75 13.04
N GLN A 146 -31.62 -5.92 13.63
CA GLN A 146 -30.80 -6.28 14.78
C GLN A 146 -29.35 -6.54 14.36
N LYS A 147 -28.37 -6.10 15.15
CA LYS A 147 -26.93 -6.29 14.90
C LYS A 147 -26.56 -7.75 14.57
N SER A 148 -27.15 -8.71 15.30
CA SER A 148 -26.91 -10.15 15.08
C SER A 148 -27.43 -10.67 13.74
N LYS A 149 -28.35 -9.95 13.12
CA LYS A 149 -28.98 -10.34 11.84
C LYS A 149 -28.44 -9.60 10.64
N LEU A 150 -27.50 -8.66 10.81
CA LEU A 150 -26.95 -7.86 9.72
C LEU A 150 -26.47 -8.72 8.54
N LYS A 151 -25.56 -9.67 8.80
CA LYS A 151 -25.00 -10.53 7.73
C LYS A 151 -26.03 -11.42 7.06
N SER A 152 -26.96 -11.98 7.85
CA SER A 152 -28.02 -12.85 7.28
C SER A 152 -29.08 -12.07 6.50
N THR A 153 -29.31 -10.80 6.85
CA THR A 153 -30.30 -9.95 6.16
C THR A 153 -29.74 -9.36 4.88
N LEU A 154 -28.49 -8.89 4.90
CA LEU A 154 -27.86 -8.23 3.77
C LEU A 154 -27.14 -9.21 2.83
N GLY A 155 -26.82 -10.43 3.29
CA GLY A 155 -26.20 -11.45 2.45
C GLY A 155 -24.92 -10.97 1.79
N GLU A 156 -24.85 -11.09 0.47
CA GLU A 156 -23.67 -10.72 -0.34
C GLU A 156 -23.38 -9.21 -0.37
N THR A 157 -24.38 -8.37 -0.15
CA THR A 157 -24.20 -6.90 -0.17
C THR A 157 -23.66 -6.34 1.14
N TYR A 158 -23.52 -7.17 2.18
CA TYR A 158 -23.14 -6.74 3.52
C TYR A 158 -21.84 -5.92 3.57
N GLU A 159 -20.78 -6.40 2.91
CA GLU A 159 -19.47 -5.74 2.94
C GLU A 159 -19.50 -4.40 2.19
N ASP A 160 -20.18 -4.34 1.04
CA ASP A 160 -20.31 -3.13 0.24
C ASP A 160 -21.14 -2.07 0.96
N GLU A 161 -22.26 -2.46 1.55
CA GLU A 161 -23.14 -1.56 2.30
C GLU A 161 -22.50 -1.07 3.60
N LEU A 162 -21.73 -1.92 4.29
CA LEU A 162 -20.95 -1.51 5.47
C LEU A 162 -19.85 -0.51 5.06
N LEU A 163 -19.18 -0.74 3.94
CA LEU A 163 -18.17 0.17 3.40
C LEU A 163 -18.80 1.54 3.06
N GLU A 164 -19.92 1.54 2.36
CA GLU A 164 -20.64 2.77 2.01
C GLU A 164 -21.07 3.56 3.26
N PHE A 165 -21.64 2.87 4.26
CA PHE A 165 -21.97 3.46 5.55
C PHE A 165 -20.74 4.05 6.24
N ALA A 166 -19.61 3.32 6.23
CA ALA A 166 -18.39 3.78 6.87
C ALA A 166 -17.77 4.98 6.16
N VAL A 167 -17.78 5.03 4.84
CA VAL A 167 -17.30 6.18 4.06
C VAL A 167 -18.17 7.41 4.31
N SER A 168 -19.51 7.23 4.34
CA SER A 168 -20.46 8.31 4.60
C SER A 168 -20.33 8.90 6.02
N ASN A 169 -19.88 8.11 6.98
CA ASN A 169 -19.73 8.49 8.39
C ASN A 169 -18.26 8.59 8.85
N ALA A 170 -17.31 8.72 7.90
CA ALA A 170 -15.90 8.59 8.19
C ALA A 170 -15.34 9.61 9.20
N ALA A 171 -15.95 10.79 9.30
CA ALA A 171 -15.58 11.80 10.29
C ALA A 171 -15.89 11.40 11.73
N SER A 172 -16.86 10.50 11.91
CA SER A 172 -17.32 10.04 13.23
C SER A 172 -16.80 8.66 13.61
N ILE A 173 -16.37 7.87 12.61
CA ILE A 173 -15.83 6.50 12.84
C ILE A 173 -14.38 6.58 13.27
N VAL A 174 -14.05 5.85 14.33
CA VAL A 174 -12.74 5.92 14.97
C VAL A 174 -12.21 4.54 15.37
N GLN A 175 -10.89 4.46 15.46
CA GLN A 175 -10.15 3.36 16.10
C GLN A 175 -9.47 3.88 17.36
N LEU A 176 -9.52 3.12 18.44
CA LEU A 176 -8.70 3.36 19.63
C LEU A 176 -7.42 2.52 19.51
N ALA A 177 -6.31 3.16 19.14
CA ALA A 177 -5.04 2.50 18.92
C ALA A 177 -4.08 2.72 20.09
N SER A 178 -3.22 1.73 20.36
CA SER A 178 -2.12 1.89 21.31
C SER A 178 -1.06 2.82 20.71
N LEU A 179 -0.44 3.64 21.57
CA LEU A 179 0.72 4.45 21.21
C LEU A 179 1.98 3.61 21.36
N ASP A 180 2.86 3.77 20.39
CA ASP A 180 4.25 3.33 20.50
C ASP A 180 5.05 4.46 21.13
N LEU A 181 5.40 4.31 22.40
CA LEU A 181 6.05 5.35 23.19
C LEU A 181 7.48 5.64 22.73
N ASP A 182 8.11 4.68 22.05
CA ASP A 182 9.47 4.86 21.51
C ASP A 182 9.46 5.75 20.25
N SER A 183 8.29 5.94 19.64
CA SER A 183 8.12 6.71 18.40
C SER A 183 7.45 8.08 18.59
N VAL A 184 7.09 8.46 19.83
CA VAL A 184 6.38 9.73 20.11
C VAL A 184 7.20 10.63 21.02
N GLY A 185 6.92 11.94 20.99
CA GLY A 185 7.54 12.93 21.88
C GLY A 185 7.09 12.79 23.33
N ASN A 186 7.87 13.38 24.25
CA ASN A 186 7.59 13.37 25.69
C ASN A 186 6.22 13.97 26.03
N ASP A 187 5.81 15.01 25.31
CA ASP A 187 4.50 15.67 25.45
C ASP A 187 3.33 14.70 25.22
N VAL A 188 3.44 13.86 24.20
CA VAL A 188 2.44 12.81 23.90
C VAL A 188 2.48 11.70 24.94
N ALA A 189 3.68 11.30 25.38
CA ALA A 189 3.86 10.26 26.40
C ALA A 189 3.29 10.71 27.77
N ASP A 190 3.48 11.96 28.14
CA ASP A 190 2.92 12.50 29.39
C ASP A 190 1.40 12.64 29.30
N LEU A 191 0.87 13.10 28.18
CA LEU A 191 -0.57 13.16 27.95
C LEU A 191 -1.22 11.76 27.98
N GLN A 192 -0.51 10.73 27.53
CA GLN A 192 -0.97 9.33 27.62
C GLN A 192 -1.12 8.90 29.09
N LYS A 193 -0.14 9.23 29.94
CA LYS A 193 -0.20 8.93 31.40
C LYS A 193 -1.40 9.61 32.06
N GLU A 194 -1.64 10.88 31.74
CA GLU A 194 -2.80 11.62 32.22
C GLU A 194 -4.11 10.99 31.76
N SER A 195 -4.17 10.60 30.48
CA SER A 195 -5.34 9.93 29.91
C SER A 195 -5.63 8.55 30.54
N LEU A 196 -4.61 7.85 31.03
CA LEU A 196 -4.74 6.62 31.82
C LEU A 196 -5.27 6.92 33.23
N ALA A 197 -4.78 7.99 33.86
CA ALA A 197 -5.22 8.40 35.19
C ALA A 197 -6.69 8.88 35.19
N HIS A 198 -7.16 9.47 34.09
CA HIS A 198 -8.50 10.01 33.94
C HIS A 198 -9.24 9.38 32.74
N PRO A 199 -9.68 8.12 32.83
CA PRO A 199 -10.15 7.33 31.67
C PRO A 199 -11.47 7.81 31.04
N LYS A 200 -12.16 8.76 31.67
CA LYS A 200 -13.37 9.38 31.12
C LYS A 200 -13.11 10.70 30.39
N THR A 201 -11.89 11.24 30.50
CA THR A 201 -11.51 12.52 29.90
C THR A 201 -10.85 12.27 28.56
N ILE A 202 -11.25 13.04 27.55
CA ILE A 202 -10.59 13.06 26.25
C ILE A 202 -9.61 14.22 26.25
N TYR A 203 -8.36 13.92 25.93
CA TYR A 203 -7.29 14.90 25.84
C TYR A 203 -7.04 15.23 24.37
N HIS A 204 -6.74 16.48 24.08
CA HIS A 204 -6.43 16.98 22.75
C HIS A 204 -5.06 17.68 22.76
N LEU A 205 -4.21 17.30 21.82
CA LEU A 205 -2.93 17.93 21.58
C LEU A 205 -2.86 18.38 20.12
N PRO A 206 -2.99 19.68 19.84
CA PRO A 206 -2.88 20.20 18.49
C PRO A 206 -1.44 20.08 18.00
N ARG A 207 -1.25 19.84 16.68
CA ARG A 207 0.06 19.67 16.05
C ARG A 207 0.13 20.45 14.74
N GLU A 208 1.07 21.37 14.66
CA GLU A 208 1.30 22.13 13.43
C GLU A 208 1.85 21.21 12.30
N GLY A 209 1.18 21.21 11.15
CA GLY A 209 1.58 20.41 9.99
C GLY A 209 1.27 18.90 10.06
N TYR A 210 0.62 18.44 11.11
CA TYR A 210 0.24 17.04 11.31
C TYR A 210 -1.18 16.93 11.84
N ASN A 211 -1.75 15.71 11.80
CA ASN A 211 -3.02 15.44 12.46
C ASN A 211 -2.87 15.60 13.98
N ASP A 212 -3.83 16.24 14.62
CA ASP A 212 -3.89 16.39 16.07
C ASP A 212 -3.99 15.03 16.77
N TYR A 213 -3.43 14.96 17.98
CA TYR A 213 -3.67 13.82 18.84
C TYR A 213 -4.92 14.02 19.70
N TYR A 214 -5.77 13.00 19.71
CA TYR A 214 -6.87 12.85 20.67
C TYR A 214 -6.63 11.57 21.46
N LEU A 215 -6.61 11.64 22.79
CA LEU A 215 -6.33 10.49 23.65
C LEU A 215 -7.47 10.24 24.62
N ILE A 216 -7.81 8.98 24.80
CA ILE A 216 -8.73 8.50 25.84
C ILE A 216 -8.25 7.14 26.35
N ARG A 217 -8.25 6.94 27.68
CA ARG A 217 -7.84 5.66 28.30
C ARG A 217 -6.44 5.20 27.87
N GLY A 218 -5.51 6.13 27.70
CA GLY A 218 -4.15 5.87 27.21
C GLY A 218 -4.06 5.44 25.75
N LYS A 219 -5.14 5.54 24.97
CA LYS A 219 -5.16 5.19 23.53
C LYS A 219 -5.40 6.42 22.69
N VAL A 220 -4.79 6.45 21.51
CA VAL A 220 -5.05 7.50 20.52
C VAL A 220 -6.32 7.20 19.73
N ILE A 221 -7.12 8.23 19.50
CA ILE A 221 -8.29 8.19 18.63
C ILE A 221 -7.83 8.47 17.20
N LEU A 222 -7.91 7.49 16.31
CA LEU A 222 -7.62 7.62 14.90
C LEU A 222 -8.94 7.70 14.13
N PHE A 223 -9.11 8.73 13.30
CA PHE A 223 -10.33 8.92 12.52
C PHE A 223 -10.28 8.19 11.19
N TYR A 224 -11.40 7.57 10.78
CA TYR A 224 -11.48 6.83 9.52
C TYR A 224 -11.38 7.75 8.29
N LYS A 225 -11.81 9.01 8.41
CA LYS A 225 -11.63 10.04 7.38
C LYS A 225 -10.18 10.17 6.90
N ASP A 226 -9.20 9.95 7.77
CA ASP A 226 -7.78 10.04 7.45
C ASP A 226 -7.27 8.85 6.62
N ARG A 227 -8.09 7.81 6.48
CA ARG A 227 -7.87 6.64 5.61
C ARG A 227 -8.49 6.78 4.23
N LEU A 228 -9.20 7.88 3.97
CA LEU A 228 -9.88 8.10 2.71
C LEU A 228 -9.03 8.96 1.77
N LYS A 229 -9.01 8.57 0.50
CA LYS A 229 -8.46 9.36 -0.61
C LYS A 229 -9.48 9.45 -1.73
N ARG A 230 -9.38 10.51 -2.54
CA ARG A 230 -10.22 10.67 -3.73
C ARG A 230 -9.59 9.94 -4.90
N ILE A 231 -10.23 8.87 -5.37
CA ILE A 231 -9.83 8.09 -6.55
C ILE A 231 -11.01 8.02 -7.50
N GLY A 232 -10.81 8.38 -8.77
CA GLY A 232 -11.88 8.38 -9.75
C GLY A 232 -13.10 9.27 -9.37
N GLY A 233 -12.85 10.37 -8.63
CA GLY A 233 -13.91 11.29 -8.17
C GLY A 233 -14.66 10.85 -6.91
N LYS A 234 -14.44 9.63 -6.41
CA LYS A 234 -15.07 9.09 -5.20
C LYS A 234 -14.08 9.02 -4.04
N MET A 235 -14.58 9.22 -2.82
CA MET A 235 -13.81 8.96 -1.60
C MET A 235 -13.80 7.46 -1.35
N VAL A 236 -12.61 6.88 -1.26
CA VAL A 236 -12.42 5.44 -1.02
C VAL A 236 -11.38 5.22 0.08
N PRO A 237 -11.54 4.20 0.91
CA PRO A 237 -10.49 3.81 1.85
C PRO A 237 -9.27 3.31 1.10
N VAL A 238 -8.11 3.69 1.61
CA VAL A 238 -6.83 3.31 0.98
C VAL A 238 -5.84 2.78 2.03
N GLU A 239 -4.90 2.01 1.55
CA GLU A 239 -3.69 1.67 2.28
C GLU A 239 -2.46 2.06 1.47
N LYS A 240 -1.35 2.36 2.14
CA LYS A 240 -0.08 2.58 1.46
C LYS A 240 0.36 1.32 0.73
N VAL A 241 0.89 1.50 -0.46
CA VAL A 241 1.50 0.41 -1.22
C VAL A 241 2.81 0.02 -0.53
N SER A 242 2.98 -1.29 -0.31
CA SER A 242 4.23 -1.86 0.23
C SER A 242 5.17 -2.29 -0.91
N ASP A 243 6.23 -2.98 -0.58
CA ASP A 243 7.15 -3.65 -1.50
C ASP A 243 6.65 -5.02 -2.02
N ILE A 244 5.40 -5.39 -1.67
CA ILE A 244 4.72 -6.59 -2.18
C ILE A 244 3.51 -6.17 -3.00
N TRP A 245 3.57 -6.39 -4.32
CA TRP A 245 2.52 -6.02 -5.27
C TRP A 245 1.80 -7.25 -5.80
N ASP A 246 0.73 -7.63 -5.15
CA ASP A 246 -0.07 -8.82 -5.45
C ASP A 246 -1.34 -8.51 -6.28
N ASP A 247 -1.63 -7.24 -6.49
CA ASP A 247 -2.85 -6.71 -7.11
C ASP A 247 -2.65 -6.09 -8.50
N VAL A 248 -1.44 -6.19 -9.08
CA VAL A 248 -1.11 -5.57 -10.38
C VAL A 248 -1.37 -6.47 -11.58
N LEU A 249 -1.63 -7.77 -11.38
CA LEU A 249 -1.89 -8.70 -12.47
C LEU A 249 -3.33 -8.51 -12.98
N PRO A 250 -3.52 -8.10 -14.26
CA PRO A 250 -4.84 -7.96 -14.84
C PRO A 250 -5.42 -9.34 -15.21
N ASN A 251 -6.73 -9.40 -15.41
CA ASN A 251 -7.42 -10.61 -15.89
C ASN A 251 -7.04 -10.95 -17.33
N ASP A 252 -6.80 -9.94 -18.18
CA ASP A 252 -6.42 -10.10 -19.59
C ASP A 252 -5.26 -9.15 -19.97
N ILE A 253 -4.04 -9.56 -19.66
CA ILE A 253 -2.84 -8.80 -19.99
C ILE A 253 -2.60 -8.68 -21.50
N HIS A 254 -3.12 -9.62 -22.32
CA HIS A 254 -2.80 -9.66 -23.75
C HIS A 254 -3.40 -8.49 -24.51
N ASN A 255 -4.58 -8.01 -24.09
CA ASN A 255 -5.30 -6.91 -24.73
C ASN A 255 -5.12 -5.55 -24.06
N GLU A 256 -4.40 -5.50 -22.92
CA GLU A 256 -4.17 -4.27 -22.18
C GLU A 256 -3.33 -3.27 -23.01
N GLY A 257 -3.59 -1.96 -22.90
CA GLY A 257 -2.84 -0.88 -23.56
C GLY A 257 -2.93 -0.85 -25.08
N GLY A 258 -3.87 -1.55 -25.69
CA GLY A 258 -4.02 -1.57 -27.16
C GLY A 258 -2.86 -2.18 -27.94
N VAL A 259 -1.90 -2.82 -27.24
CA VAL A 259 -0.73 -3.46 -27.85
C VAL A 259 -0.83 -4.97 -27.70
N VAL A 260 -0.79 -5.70 -28.81
CA VAL A 260 -0.77 -7.17 -28.79
C VAL A 260 0.67 -7.67 -28.71
N LEU A 261 1.06 -8.15 -27.52
CA LEU A 261 2.36 -8.80 -27.30
C LEU A 261 2.13 -10.12 -26.55
N LYS A 262 2.40 -11.24 -27.21
CA LYS A 262 2.09 -12.58 -26.67
C LYS A 262 2.90 -12.94 -25.41
N LYS A 263 4.12 -12.46 -25.29
CA LYS A 263 5.03 -12.76 -24.15
C LYS A 263 5.82 -11.51 -23.73
N GLY A 264 6.14 -11.41 -22.45
CA GLY A 264 6.99 -10.33 -21.91
C GLY A 264 6.29 -9.00 -21.68
N LYS A 265 4.98 -8.91 -21.94
CA LYS A 265 4.18 -7.71 -21.66
C LYS A 265 4.09 -7.48 -20.16
N LYS A 266 4.26 -6.23 -19.74
CA LYS A 266 4.07 -5.80 -18.36
C LYS A 266 2.68 -5.17 -18.20
N PRO A 267 1.99 -5.38 -17.06
CA PRO A 267 0.72 -4.73 -16.78
C PRO A 267 0.85 -3.20 -16.75
N GLU A 268 -0.12 -2.47 -17.29
CA GLU A 268 -0.16 -1.01 -17.18
C GLU A 268 -0.15 -0.56 -15.73
N LYS A 269 -0.94 -1.21 -14.88
CA LYS A 269 -0.99 -0.92 -13.44
C LYS A 269 0.37 -1.04 -12.74
N LEU A 270 1.25 -1.95 -13.20
CA LEU A 270 2.62 -2.04 -12.69
C LEU A 270 3.43 -0.79 -13.06
N VAL A 271 3.33 -0.39 -14.33
CA VAL A 271 4.08 0.76 -14.86
C VAL A 271 3.59 2.06 -14.22
N ASP A 272 2.28 2.26 -14.16
CA ASP A 272 1.65 3.42 -13.52
C ASP A 272 2.08 3.54 -12.05
N ARG A 273 2.07 2.43 -11.32
CA ARG A 273 2.47 2.43 -9.90
C ARG A 273 3.95 2.78 -9.70
N ILE A 274 4.83 2.36 -10.61
CA ILE A 274 6.23 2.80 -10.59
C ILE A 274 6.31 4.31 -10.77
N PHE A 275 5.58 4.88 -11.72
CA PHE A 275 5.55 6.33 -11.93
C PHE A 275 4.90 7.09 -10.77
N GLU A 276 3.86 6.54 -10.14
CA GLU A 276 3.24 7.15 -8.95
C GLU A 276 4.19 7.19 -7.75
N ALA A 277 5.11 6.23 -7.63
CA ALA A 277 6.03 6.10 -6.49
C ALA A 277 7.33 6.88 -6.67
N THR A 278 7.59 7.44 -7.85
CA THR A 278 8.82 8.15 -8.21
C THR A 278 8.60 9.61 -8.53
#